data_a02be64b27d9edb96362688adc8396ca
#
_entry.id   a02be64b27d9edb96362688adc8396ca
#
_cell.length_a   1.000
_cell.length_b   1.000
_cell.length_c   1.000
_cell.angle_alpha   90.00
_cell.angle_beta   90.00
_cell.angle_gamma   90.00
#
_symmetry.space_group_name_H-M   'P 1'
#
loop_
_entity.id
_entity.type
_entity.pdbx_description
1 polymer ?
#
loop_
_entity_poly.entity_id
_entity_poly.type
_entity_poly.pdbx_seq_one_letter_code
_entity_poly.pdbx_strand_id
1 'polypeptide(L)'
;MSDEAAVVANGSMSAAKAAPRTTVPNAKTTEPTLTGVRVTAVGERPERLREAGSGSERGPAATIAACVRDGLLHPGQVAADAGTRIAAADRKDNVFSVLRAEQAMAESVGLMERADLDVLPMAGVPVAVEHGTPIAGEPAPWGPAATTDHPVVARLRAAGAVVLGHVAAPELGRWSTSAGTERVIRNPWNPARNAGSAAAAAVAAGLVPVAHGSDGLGAVRVAAACCGVFGIKPGQHTVPDVGAWAGSVENGVLATSVDDAALALSVLAARPDLAEVDPPGRLRIGLAVDPPSPLLRVDRHWTAAARRAASVAAAAGHLVEPAALPYGNAVFAAFLRWLALSARDVPALPEPDQLSRRTRRRLALGRAVQRFRLAHPAQIDRVEARLLEFFERYDVVITPTLAAPPPMARAWHFRDRPATLLAGARLAPFTPLWNLVGWPAASVPMGMHPRSDTPVAAQFAGSPGSESTLLRLSAQMEARCPWQRTAP
;
A
#
# COMPACT_ATOMS: atom_id res chain seq x y z
N MET A 1 -76.80 15.21 2.93
CA MET A 1 -77.12 16.63 2.71
C MET A 1 -75.81 17.31 2.36
N SER A 2 -75.84 17.69 1.10
CA SER A 2 -75.20 18.79 0.32
C SER A 2 -73.65 18.75 0.34
N ASP A 3 -72.99 18.35 -0.75
CA ASP A 3 -72.82 19.04 -2.05
C ASP A 3 -71.99 20.30 -1.96
N GLU A 4 -70.89 20.31 -2.64
CA GLU A 4 -70.45 21.09 -3.80
C GLU A 4 -68.89 21.15 -3.82
N ALA A 5 -68.20 20.88 -4.74
CA ALA A 5 -68.13 21.08 -6.21
C ALA A 5 -66.69 21.44 -6.55
N ALA A 6 -66.19 20.81 -7.57
CA ALA A 6 -64.86 20.94 -8.18
C ALA A 6 -64.61 22.35 -8.74
N VAL A 7 -63.33 22.78 -8.71
CA VAL A 7 -62.77 23.69 -9.73
C VAL A 7 -61.40 23.18 -10.18
N VAL A 8 -61.32 22.81 -11.43
CA VAL A 8 -60.16 22.53 -12.24
C VAL A 8 -59.50 23.87 -12.58
N ALA A 9 -58.20 24.03 -12.38
CA ALA A 9 -57.41 25.05 -13.00
C ALA A 9 -56.14 24.44 -13.60
N ASN A 10 -56.11 24.33 -14.90
CA ASN A 10 -54.95 24.09 -15.72
C ASN A 10 -53.92 25.22 -15.53
N GLY A 11 -52.70 24.87 -15.18
CA GLY A 11 -51.55 25.77 -15.16
C GLY A 11 -50.37 25.15 -15.94
N SER A 12 -50.11 25.74 -17.09
CA SER A 12 -49.11 25.39 -18.09
C SER A 12 -47.73 25.20 -17.52
N MET A 13 -47.07 24.09 -17.92
CA MET A 13 -45.63 23.88 -17.79
C MET A 13 -44.86 24.89 -18.63
N SER A 14 -44.18 25.82 -17.96
CA SER A 14 -43.16 26.68 -18.57
C SER A 14 -41.86 25.91 -18.66
N ALA A 15 -41.39 25.69 -19.89
CA ALA A 15 -40.09 25.10 -20.20
C ALA A 15 -38.98 26.08 -19.77
N ALA A 16 -38.17 25.66 -18.79
CA ALA A 16 -36.94 26.37 -18.43
C ALA A 16 -35.94 26.24 -19.57
N LYS A 17 -35.59 27.36 -20.17
CA LYS A 17 -34.54 27.51 -21.17
C LYS A 17 -33.19 27.09 -20.58
N ALA A 18 -32.54 26.15 -21.27
CA ALA A 18 -31.14 25.81 -21.04
C ALA A 18 -30.24 27.03 -21.30
N ALA A 19 -29.38 27.35 -20.36
CA ALA A 19 -28.36 28.37 -20.53
C ALA A 19 -27.30 27.93 -21.55
N PRO A 20 -26.71 28.88 -22.32
CA PRO A 20 -25.77 28.53 -23.39
C PRO A 20 -24.43 28.07 -22.82
N ARG A 21 -23.91 26.97 -23.36
CA ARG A 21 -22.56 26.46 -23.14
C ARG A 21 -21.55 27.53 -23.61
N THR A 22 -20.82 28.12 -22.70
CA THR A 22 -19.64 28.92 -22.98
C THR A 22 -18.55 28.01 -23.52
N THR A 23 -18.23 28.12 -24.77
CA THR A 23 -17.04 27.53 -25.41
C THR A 23 -15.81 28.29 -24.89
N VAL A 24 -14.94 27.58 -24.17
CA VAL A 24 -13.62 28.08 -23.78
C VAL A 24 -12.75 28.13 -25.06
N PRO A 25 -12.08 29.24 -25.35
CA PRO A 25 -11.20 29.34 -26.50
C PRO A 25 -9.97 28.44 -26.33
N ASN A 26 -9.62 27.74 -27.40
CA ASN A 26 -8.40 26.95 -27.55
C ASN A 26 -7.19 27.85 -27.28
N ALA A 27 -6.59 27.74 -26.09
CA ALA A 27 -5.31 28.32 -25.79
C ALA A 27 -4.25 27.58 -26.62
N LYS A 28 -3.62 28.27 -27.53
CA LYS A 28 -2.42 27.81 -28.23
C LYS A 28 -1.36 27.50 -27.16
N THR A 29 -0.95 26.27 -27.09
CA THR A 29 0.23 25.83 -26.32
C THR A 29 1.46 26.51 -26.90
N THR A 30 1.91 27.55 -26.24
CA THR A 30 3.28 28.06 -26.37
C THR A 30 4.15 27.17 -25.51
N GLU A 31 5.02 26.39 -26.16
CA GLU A 31 6.10 25.67 -25.49
C GLU A 31 6.96 26.67 -24.70
N PRO A 32 7.23 26.43 -23.42
CA PRO A 32 8.21 27.24 -22.69
C PRO A 32 9.60 26.84 -23.18
N THR A 33 10.25 27.72 -23.90
CA THR A 33 11.68 27.63 -24.24
C THR A 33 12.49 27.85 -22.97
N LEU A 34 12.97 26.79 -22.37
CA LEU A 34 14.00 26.81 -21.34
C LEU A 34 15.35 27.08 -22.02
N THR A 35 15.74 28.36 -22.06
CA THR A 35 17.07 28.79 -22.47
C THR A 35 18.05 28.46 -21.35
N GLY A 36 18.94 27.49 -21.57
CA GLY A 36 20.19 27.37 -20.81
C GLY A 36 20.66 25.98 -20.41
N VAL A 37 19.87 24.93 -20.51
CA VAL A 37 20.37 23.57 -20.24
C VAL A 37 20.26 22.75 -21.53
N ARG A 38 21.42 22.46 -22.15
CA ARG A 38 21.47 21.47 -23.23
C ARG A 38 21.12 20.10 -22.62
N VAL A 39 19.88 19.72 -22.74
CA VAL A 39 19.46 18.33 -22.57
C VAL A 39 20.05 17.57 -23.74
N THR A 40 21.13 16.85 -23.53
CA THR A 40 21.60 15.89 -24.51
C THR A 40 20.50 14.90 -24.78
N ALA A 41 20.19 14.74 -26.07
CA ALA A 41 19.14 13.87 -26.58
C ALA A 41 19.17 12.51 -25.90
N VAL A 42 17.96 11.92 -25.76
CA VAL A 42 17.67 10.55 -25.29
C VAL A 42 18.71 9.58 -25.84
N GLY A 43 19.86 9.53 -25.19
CA GLY A 43 20.92 8.56 -25.39
C GLY A 43 20.70 7.44 -24.40
N GLU A 44 20.86 6.23 -24.89
CA GLU A 44 20.86 4.94 -24.22
C GLU A 44 20.97 5.01 -22.69
N ARG A 45 20.02 4.37 -21.98
CA ARG A 45 20.08 4.22 -20.51
C ARG A 45 21.48 3.78 -20.11
N PRO A 46 22.12 4.41 -19.11
CA PRO A 46 23.41 3.96 -18.60
C PRO A 46 23.35 2.44 -18.36
N GLU A 47 24.38 1.74 -18.79
CA GLU A 47 24.47 0.28 -18.75
C GLU A 47 24.14 -0.28 -17.36
N ARG A 48 24.55 0.42 -16.29
CA ARG A 48 24.20 0.10 -14.89
C ARG A 48 22.70 0.16 -14.55
N LEU A 49 21.91 0.96 -15.25
CA LEU A 49 20.43 0.95 -15.08
C LEU A 49 19.78 -0.19 -15.87
N ARG A 50 20.43 -0.69 -16.93
CA ARG A 50 20.00 -1.91 -17.64
C ARG A 50 20.29 -3.14 -16.79
N GLU A 51 21.45 -3.17 -16.13
CA GLU A 51 21.87 -4.23 -15.22
C GLU A 51 21.01 -4.29 -13.94
N ALA A 52 20.55 -3.16 -13.40
CA ALA A 52 19.65 -3.12 -12.25
C ALA A 52 18.25 -3.77 -12.52
N GLY A 53 17.88 -3.89 -13.81
CA GLY A 53 16.69 -4.64 -14.24
C GLY A 53 16.92 -6.12 -14.46
N SER A 54 18.20 -6.57 -14.54
CA SER A 54 18.58 -7.92 -14.99
C SER A 54 19.43 -8.70 -13.98
N GLY A 55 19.24 -8.51 -12.65
CA GLY A 55 19.90 -9.34 -11.65
C GLY A 55 21.00 -8.66 -10.84
N SER A 56 21.01 -7.32 -10.74
CA SER A 56 21.88 -6.63 -9.80
C SER A 56 21.51 -7.00 -8.36
N GLU A 57 22.48 -7.17 -7.48
CA GLU A 57 22.28 -7.46 -6.06
C GLU A 57 21.46 -6.35 -5.37
N ARG A 58 21.56 -5.09 -5.82
CA ARG A 58 20.84 -3.93 -5.30
C ARG A 58 19.48 -3.73 -5.96
N GLY A 59 18.52 -3.20 -5.20
CA GLY A 59 17.23 -2.76 -5.71
C GLY A 59 17.32 -1.50 -6.60
N PRO A 60 16.30 -1.23 -7.43
CA PRO A 60 16.28 -0.04 -8.29
C PRO A 60 16.38 1.27 -7.53
N ALA A 61 15.75 1.42 -6.35
CA ALA A 61 15.83 2.64 -5.55
C ALA A 61 17.24 2.86 -5.00
N ALA A 62 17.85 1.84 -4.43
CA ALA A 62 19.22 1.90 -3.92
C ALA A 62 20.22 2.22 -5.06
N THR A 63 20.00 1.66 -6.26
CA THR A 63 20.80 1.94 -7.45
C THR A 63 20.66 3.40 -7.92
N ILE A 64 19.41 3.92 -8.01
CA ILE A 64 19.15 5.32 -8.35
C ILE A 64 19.87 6.26 -7.36
N ALA A 65 19.67 6.01 -6.05
CA ALA A 65 20.28 6.84 -5.02
C ALA A 65 21.81 6.87 -5.11
N ALA A 66 22.45 5.72 -5.32
CA ALA A 66 23.89 5.64 -5.54
C ALA A 66 24.32 6.43 -6.79
N CYS A 67 23.67 6.22 -7.93
CA CYS A 67 24.01 6.92 -9.17
C CYS A 67 23.80 8.44 -9.08
N VAL A 68 22.82 8.92 -8.32
CA VAL A 68 22.61 10.35 -8.09
C VAL A 68 23.69 10.93 -7.19
N ARG A 69 24.06 10.26 -6.11
CA ARG A 69 25.17 10.67 -5.23
C ARG A 69 26.51 10.71 -5.96
N ASP A 70 26.74 9.73 -6.83
CA ASP A 70 27.96 9.63 -7.65
C ASP A 70 27.97 10.62 -8.84
N GLY A 71 26.91 11.43 -9.02
CA GLY A 71 26.76 12.37 -10.14
C GLY A 71 26.55 11.70 -11.52
N LEU A 72 26.26 10.39 -11.54
CA LEU A 72 26.00 9.62 -12.77
C LEU A 72 24.58 9.81 -13.30
N LEU A 73 23.65 10.19 -12.46
CA LEU A 73 22.25 10.49 -12.80
C LEU A 73 21.85 11.84 -12.24
N HIS A 74 21.13 12.61 -13.06
CA HIS A 74 20.50 13.84 -12.59
C HIS A 74 19.10 13.51 -12.02
N PRO A 75 18.75 13.88 -10.77
CA PRO A 75 17.47 13.54 -10.15
C PRO A 75 16.26 14.08 -10.94
N GLY A 76 16.41 15.25 -11.59
CA GLY A 76 15.38 15.79 -12.48
C GLY A 76 15.10 14.91 -13.69
N GLN A 77 16.12 14.27 -14.28
CA GLN A 77 15.92 13.32 -15.37
C GLN A 77 15.18 12.07 -14.88
N VAL A 78 15.52 11.56 -13.71
CA VAL A 78 14.82 10.42 -13.08
C VAL A 78 13.36 10.73 -12.83
N ALA A 79 13.07 11.93 -12.30
CA ALA A 79 11.70 12.40 -12.04
C ALA A 79 10.90 12.58 -13.34
N ALA A 80 11.50 13.16 -14.40
CA ALA A 80 10.88 13.35 -15.70
C ALA A 80 10.54 12.02 -16.38
N ASP A 81 11.48 11.07 -16.36
CA ASP A 81 11.28 9.73 -16.92
C ASP A 81 10.17 8.98 -16.19
N ALA A 82 10.12 9.07 -14.85
CA ALA A 82 9.05 8.49 -14.04
C ALA A 82 7.70 9.16 -14.34
N GLY A 83 7.65 10.49 -14.40
CA GLY A 83 6.45 11.25 -14.78
C GLY A 83 5.92 10.86 -16.16
N THR A 84 6.82 10.69 -17.14
CA THR A 84 6.46 10.26 -18.49
C THR A 84 5.86 8.85 -18.51
N ARG A 85 6.48 7.89 -17.78
CA ARG A 85 5.96 6.52 -17.63
C ARG A 85 4.58 6.53 -16.99
N ILE A 86 4.42 7.30 -15.91
CA ILE A 86 3.14 7.43 -15.21
C ILE A 86 2.08 7.99 -16.15
N ALA A 87 2.35 9.09 -16.85
CA ALA A 87 1.39 9.71 -17.78
C ALA A 87 0.98 8.77 -18.93
N ALA A 88 1.88 7.90 -19.40
CA ALA A 88 1.60 6.92 -20.43
C ALA A 88 0.72 5.75 -19.90
N ALA A 89 1.01 5.25 -18.72
CA ALA A 89 0.30 4.11 -18.10
C ALA A 89 -1.05 4.54 -17.49
N ASP A 90 -1.10 5.71 -16.85
CA ASP A 90 -2.23 6.14 -16.01
C ASP A 90 -3.52 6.44 -16.82
N ARG A 91 -3.41 6.68 -18.12
CA ARG A 91 -4.58 6.83 -19.02
C ARG A 91 -5.51 5.62 -18.99
N LYS A 92 -5.00 4.42 -18.63
CA LYS A 92 -5.76 3.16 -18.61
C LYS A 92 -6.05 2.70 -17.18
N ASP A 93 -5.11 2.90 -16.26
CA ASP A 93 -5.09 2.20 -14.99
C ASP A 93 -5.48 3.07 -13.79
N ASN A 94 -5.48 4.41 -13.95
CA ASN A 94 -5.89 5.38 -12.93
C ASN A 94 -5.22 5.14 -11.55
N VAL A 95 -3.94 4.81 -11.57
CA VAL A 95 -3.16 4.46 -10.39
C VAL A 95 -2.86 5.70 -9.56
N PHE A 96 -2.51 6.82 -10.23
CA PHE A 96 -2.29 8.10 -9.57
C PHE A 96 -3.59 8.92 -9.49
N SER A 97 -3.90 9.42 -8.30
CA SER A 97 -4.99 10.40 -8.10
C SER A 97 -4.50 11.83 -8.27
N VAL A 98 -3.24 12.10 -7.94
CA VAL A 98 -2.55 13.38 -8.13
C VAL A 98 -1.13 13.09 -8.59
N LEU A 99 -0.74 13.65 -9.73
CA LEU A 99 0.63 13.63 -10.22
C LEU A 99 1.22 15.03 -10.09
N ARG A 100 2.35 15.16 -9.37
CA ARG A 100 3.04 16.40 -9.04
C ARG A 100 4.27 16.63 -9.92
N ALA A 101 4.13 16.43 -11.24
CA ALA A 101 5.28 16.41 -12.16
C ALA A 101 6.13 17.69 -12.11
N GLU A 102 5.50 18.87 -12.09
CA GLU A 102 6.19 20.16 -12.01
C GLU A 102 6.88 20.37 -10.66
N GLN A 103 6.16 20.10 -9.57
CA GLN A 103 6.70 20.21 -8.21
C GLN A 103 7.84 19.21 -7.97
N ALA A 104 7.69 17.97 -8.44
CA ALA A 104 8.72 16.95 -8.35
C ALA A 104 9.98 17.35 -9.12
N MET A 105 9.83 18.00 -10.27
CA MET A 105 10.93 18.55 -11.03
C MET A 105 11.65 19.67 -10.26
N ALA A 106 10.90 20.61 -9.70
CA ALA A 106 11.46 21.70 -8.90
C ALA A 106 12.19 21.16 -7.65
N GLU A 107 11.59 20.19 -6.95
CA GLU A 107 12.22 19.50 -5.80
C GLU A 107 13.52 18.81 -6.21
N SER A 108 13.55 18.22 -7.39
CA SER A 108 14.75 17.55 -7.93
C SER A 108 15.90 18.53 -8.23
N VAL A 109 15.57 19.74 -8.69
CA VAL A 109 16.58 20.81 -8.90
C VAL A 109 17.12 21.26 -7.53
N GLY A 110 16.26 21.55 -6.57
CA GLY A 110 16.68 21.93 -5.21
C GLY A 110 17.50 20.84 -4.50
N LEU A 111 17.29 19.58 -4.83
CA LEU A 111 18.08 18.47 -4.30
C LEU A 111 19.55 18.56 -4.72
N MET A 112 19.85 19.03 -5.93
CA MET A 112 21.23 19.20 -6.42
C MET A 112 22.00 20.32 -5.71
N GLU A 113 21.28 21.25 -5.07
CA GLU A 113 21.88 22.35 -4.33
C GLU A 113 22.18 21.99 -2.86
N ARG A 114 21.78 20.79 -2.42
CA ARG A 114 22.00 20.35 -1.04
C ARG A 114 23.46 20.00 -0.80
N ALA A 115 24.03 20.54 0.27
CA ALA A 115 25.40 20.29 0.68
C ALA A 115 25.65 18.85 1.17
N ASP A 116 24.57 18.14 1.56
CA ASP A 116 24.61 16.79 2.08
C ASP A 116 24.12 15.73 1.07
N LEU A 117 24.08 16.06 -0.24
CA LEU A 117 23.57 15.17 -1.29
C LEU A 117 24.29 13.81 -1.32
N ASP A 118 25.59 13.82 -1.06
CA ASP A 118 26.47 12.65 -1.08
C ASP A 118 26.16 11.59 0.01
N VAL A 119 25.45 12.00 1.07
CA VAL A 119 25.07 11.11 2.17
C VAL A 119 23.57 10.80 2.22
N LEU A 120 22.76 11.36 1.32
CA LEU A 120 21.31 11.12 1.32
C LEU A 120 20.96 9.68 0.92
N PRO A 121 20.29 8.91 1.77
CA PRO A 121 20.04 7.49 1.50
C PRO A 121 19.09 7.25 0.33
N MET A 122 18.20 8.18 0.02
CA MET A 122 17.22 8.08 -1.06
C MET A 122 17.40 9.20 -2.11
N ALA A 123 18.63 9.68 -2.34
CA ALA A 123 18.93 10.76 -3.27
C ALA A 123 18.29 10.54 -4.66
N GLY A 124 17.32 11.39 -5.03
CA GLY A 124 16.64 11.38 -6.33
C GLY A 124 15.71 10.19 -6.57
N VAL A 125 15.43 9.35 -5.57
CA VAL A 125 14.52 8.19 -5.70
C VAL A 125 13.09 8.66 -5.87
N PRO A 126 12.41 8.32 -6.99
CA PRO A 126 11.01 8.66 -7.18
C PRO A 126 10.12 7.76 -6.31
N VAL A 127 9.26 8.37 -5.50
CA VAL A 127 8.35 7.67 -4.61
C VAL A 127 6.91 8.13 -4.80
N ALA A 128 5.97 7.23 -4.53
CA ALA A 128 4.54 7.53 -4.46
C ALA A 128 4.02 7.34 -3.03
N VAL A 129 3.07 8.17 -2.63
CA VAL A 129 2.42 8.07 -1.33
C VAL A 129 0.92 7.83 -1.47
N GLU A 130 0.33 7.12 -0.52
CA GLU A 130 -1.10 6.83 -0.53
C GLU A 130 -1.91 8.11 -0.37
N HIS A 131 -2.98 8.24 -1.17
CA HIS A 131 -3.91 9.37 -1.08
C HIS A 131 -4.57 9.43 0.31
N GLY A 132 -4.47 10.58 0.95
CA GLY A 132 -4.86 10.76 2.35
C GLY A 132 -3.67 11.01 3.28
N THR A 133 -2.45 10.78 2.80
CA THR A 133 -1.20 11.19 3.48
C THR A 133 -0.91 12.63 3.07
N PRO A 134 -1.00 13.63 3.95
CA PRO A 134 -0.82 15.03 3.60
C PRO A 134 0.53 15.33 2.95
N ILE A 135 0.50 16.03 1.81
CA ILE A 135 1.66 16.65 1.16
C ILE A 135 1.42 18.15 1.18
N ALA A 136 2.35 18.94 1.68
CA ALA A 136 2.23 20.38 1.75
C ALA A 136 1.95 21.00 0.37
N GLY A 137 0.96 21.88 0.29
CA GLY A 137 0.50 22.51 -0.95
C GLY A 137 -0.48 21.68 -1.78
N GLU A 138 -0.66 20.38 -1.48
CA GLU A 138 -1.59 19.54 -2.23
C GLU A 138 -2.98 19.48 -1.59
N PRO A 139 -4.05 19.35 -2.38
CA PRO A 139 -5.40 19.18 -1.86
C PRO A 139 -5.51 17.95 -0.96
N ALA A 140 -6.09 18.13 0.23
CA ALA A 140 -6.47 17.00 1.05
C ALA A 140 -7.73 16.33 0.47
N PRO A 141 -7.88 15.01 0.56
CA PRO A 141 -9.02 14.29 -0.03
C PRO A 141 -10.40 14.77 0.46
N TRP A 142 -10.45 15.33 1.67
CA TRP A 142 -11.68 15.72 2.37
C TRP A 142 -11.50 17.05 3.11
N GLY A 143 -10.74 17.99 2.53
CA GLY A 143 -10.48 19.27 3.17
C GLY A 143 -9.63 20.20 2.32
N PRO A 144 -9.24 21.36 2.87
CA PRO A 144 -8.35 22.29 2.20
C PRO A 144 -6.97 21.68 1.96
N ALA A 145 -6.17 22.36 1.14
CA ALA A 145 -4.79 21.95 0.91
C ALA A 145 -4.02 21.84 2.24
N ALA A 146 -3.18 20.80 2.34
CA ALA A 146 -2.34 20.60 3.52
C ALA A 146 -1.31 21.74 3.64
N THR A 147 -1.17 22.29 4.83
CA THR A 147 -0.17 23.35 5.10
C THR A 147 1.20 22.77 5.42
N THR A 148 1.27 21.52 5.85
CA THR A 148 2.51 20.82 6.22
C THR A 148 2.50 19.40 5.69
N ASP A 149 3.69 18.88 5.47
CA ASP A 149 3.87 17.47 5.13
C ASP A 149 3.49 16.57 6.31
N HIS A 150 2.91 15.43 5.99
CA HIS A 150 2.86 14.30 6.92
C HIS A 150 4.28 13.86 7.29
N PRO A 151 4.59 13.42 8.53
CA PRO A 151 5.93 12.97 8.91
C PRO A 151 6.55 11.93 7.98
N VAL A 152 5.75 11.04 7.38
CA VAL A 152 6.20 10.11 6.33
C VAL A 152 6.77 10.85 5.14
N VAL A 153 6.06 11.88 4.62
CA VAL A 153 6.49 12.68 3.47
C VAL A 153 7.72 13.51 3.82
N ALA A 154 7.70 14.15 4.99
CA ALA A 154 8.82 14.95 5.48
C ALA A 154 10.10 14.12 5.60
N ARG A 155 10.02 12.89 6.14
CA ARG A 155 11.17 11.97 6.24
C ARG A 155 11.68 11.51 4.88
N LEU A 156 10.81 11.18 3.94
CA LEU A 156 11.19 10.83 2.58
C LEU A 156 11.93 11.97 1.89
N ARG A 157 11.40 13.21 1.96
CA ARG A 157 12.06 14.40 1.39
C ARG A 157 13.39 14.70 2.08
N ALA A 158 13.45 14.60 3.40
CA ALA A 158 14.68 14.80 4.15
C ALA A 158 15.77 13.81 3.72
N ALA A 159 15.41 12.57 3.39
CA ALA A 159 16.29 11.54 2.87
C ALA A 159 16.65 11.70 1.37
N GLY A 160 16.14 12.74 0.71
CA GLY A 160 16.41 13.01 -0.70
C GLY A 160 15.47 12.34 -1.71
N ALA A 161 14.40 11.70 -1.26
CA ALA A 161 13.40 11.13 -2.16
C ALA A 161 12.57 12.22 -2.86
N VAL A 162 12.19 11.96 -4.11
CA VAL A 162 11.33 12.84 -4.92
C VAL A 162 9.91 12.30 -4.90
N VAL A 163 8.99 13.03 -4.26
CA VAL A 163 7.60 12.62 -4.13
C VAL A 163 6.82 12.97 -5.39
N LEU A 164 6.55 11.97 -6.23
CA LEU A 164 5.86 12.14 -7.52
C LEU A 164 4.38 12.45 -7.39
N GLY A 165 3.75 12.07 -6.28
CA GLY A 165 2.33 12.36 -6.07
C GLY A 165 1.62 11.31 -5.23
N HIS A 166 0.28 11.41 -5.27
CA HIS A 166 -0.60 10.48 -4.57
C HIS A 166 -1.05 9.34 -5.47
N VAL A 167 -0.91 8.10 -5.01
CA VAL A 167 -1.60 6.95 -5.58
C VAL A 167 -3.01 6.85 -5.00
N ALA A 168 -3.97 6.41 -5.81
CA ALA A 168 -5.36 6.35 -5.44
C ALA A 168 -5.58 5.44 -4.20
N ALA A 169 -6.38 5.93 -3.26
CA ALA A 169 -6.81 5.19 -2.09
C ALA A 169 -8.34 5.12 -2.02
N PRO A 170 -8.89 4.12 -1.35
CA PRO A 170 -10.32 4.06 -1.09
C PRO A 170 -10.74 5.20 -0.15
N GLU A 171 -12.03 5.54 -0.20
CA GLU A 171 -12.61 6.57 0.67
C GLU A 171 -12.20 6.37 2.13
N LEU A 172 -11.56 7.38 2.70
CA LEU A 172 -10.95 7.36 4.03
C LEU A 172 -9.90 6.27 4.26
N GLY A 173 -9.28 5.70 3.23
CA GLY A 173 -8.33 4.59 3.36
C GLY A 173 -8.94 3.30 3.95
N ARG A 174 -10.27 3.17 3.98
CA ARG A 174 -10.98 2.22 4.86
C ARG A 174 -11.54 0.98 4.16
N TRP A 175 -11.09 0.66 2.97
CA TRP A 175 -11.57 -0.51 2.24
C TRP A 175 -10.40 -1.37 1.76
N SER A 176 -10.52 -2.67 1.88
CA SER A 176 -9.52 -3.66 1.42
C SER A 176 -9.41 -3.79 -0.10
N THR A 177 -10.16 -3.00 -0.84
CA THR A 177 -10.08 -2.93 -2.31
C THR A 177 -10.16 -1.47 -2.69
N SER A 178 -9.44 -1.07 -3.72
CA SER A 178 -9.43 0.28 -4.31
C SER A 178 -10.79 0.78 -4.82
N ALA A 179 -11.87 0.24 -4.28
CA ALA A 179 -13.26 0.47 -4.66
C ALA A 179 -13.91 1.63 -3.89
N GLY A 180 -13.16 2.64 -3.52
CA GLY A 180 -13.71 3.81 -2.80
C GLY A 180 -13.78 5.07 -3.65
N THR A 181 -13.04 5.09 -4.74
CA THR A 181 -13.20 6.05 -5.83
C THR A 181 -13.96 5.37 -6.96
N GLU A 182 -14.50 6.09 -7.91
CA GLU A 182 -15.21 5.57 -9.10
C GLU A 182 -14.33 4.67 -9.98
N ARG A 183 -13.09 4.42 -9.57
CA ARG A 183 -12.03 3.79 -10.35
C ARG A 183 -11.67 2.42 -9.78
N VAL A 184 -11.57 1.43 -10.66
CA VAL A 184 -11.13 0.07 -10.32
C VAL A 184 -9.64 -0.04 -10.67
N ILE A 185 -8.79 -0.24 -9.66
CA ILE A 185 -7.36 -0.47 -9.89
C ILE A 185 -7.15 -1.91 -10.36
N ARG A 186 -6.68 -2.04 -11.59
CA ARG A 186 -6.43 -3.33 -12.22
C ARG A 186 -5.07 -3.87 -11.83
N ASN A 187 -4.99 -5.19 -11.74
CA ASN A 187 -3.74 -5.88 -11.47
C ASN A 187 -2.83 -5.80 -12.70
N PRO A 188 -1.57 -5.34 -12.58
CA PRO A 188 -0.66 -5.25 -13.71
C PRO A 188 -0.35 -6.60 -14.39
N TRP A 189 -0.38 -7.71 -13.64
CA TRP A 189 -0.16 -9.05 -14.16
C TRP A 189 -1.36 -9.59 -14.93
N ASN A 190 -2.56 -9.34 -14.44
CA ASN A 190 -3.81 -9.74 -15.06
C ASN A 190 -4.87 -8.64 -14.87
N PRO A 191 -5.12 -7.80 -15.88
CA PRO A 191 -6.07 -6.68 -15.79
C PRO A 191 -7.53 -7.09 -15.52
N ALA A 192 -7.87 -8.38 -15.68
CA ALA A 192 -9.17 -8.89 -15.26
C ALA A 192 -9.32 -9.01 -13.73
N ARG A 193 -8.22 -8.90 -12.99
CA ARG A 193 -8.15 -9.02 -11.53
C ARG A 193 -7.90 -7.66 -10.87
N ASN A 194 -8.22 -7.58 -9.58
CA ASN A 194 -7.97 -6.38 -8.76
C ASN A 194 -6.54 -6.38 -8.20
N ALA A 195 -5.91 -5.23 -8.14
CA ALA A 195 -4.55 -5.06 -7.60
C ALA A 195 -4.47 -5.08 -6.07
N GLY A 196 -5.58 -4.91 -5.37
CA GLY A 196 -5.57 -4.69 -3.92
C GLY A 196 -5.37 -3.23 -3.53
N SER A 197 -4.35 -2.56 -4.03
CA SER A 197 -4.13 -1.11 -3.88
C SER A 197 -3.46 -0.51 -5.12
N ALA A 198 -3.57 0.81 -5.27
CA ALA A 198 -2.87 1.55 -6.31
C ALA A 198 -1.36 1.64 -6.03
N ALA A 199 -0.95 1.70 -4.76
CA ALA A 199 0.46 1.71 -4.38
C ALA A 199 1.18 0.44 -4.87
N ALA A 200 0.60 -0.75 -4.64
CA ALA A 200 1.16 -2.00 -5.14
C ALA A 200 1.13 -2.09 -6.67
N ALA A 201 0.08 -1.57 -7.32
CA ALA A 201 -0.01 -1.52 -8.77
C ALA A 201 1.07 -0.60 -9.37
N ALA A 202 1.33 0.57 -8.77
CA ALA A 202 2.37 1.49 -9.20
C ALA A 202 3.76 0.83 -9.18
N VAL A 203 4.07 0.11 -8.09
CA VAL A 203 5.35 -0.59 -7.93
C VAL A 203 5.44 -1.75 -8.92
N ALA A 204 4.42 -2.60 -9.00
CA ALA A 204 4.41 -3.76 -9.90
C ALA A 204 4.43 -3.38 -11.39
N ALA A 205 3.88 -2.23 -11.76
CA ALA A 205 3.95 -1.70 -13.13
C ALA A 205 5.28 -0.96 -13.41
N GLY A 206 6.22 -0.89 -12.48
CA GLY A 206 7.50 -0.20 -12.64
C GLY A 206 7.39 1.33 -12.76
N LEU A 207 6.28 1.92 -12.29
CA LEU A 207 6.10 3.37 -12.31
C LEU A 207 6.97 4.06 -11.26
N VAL A 208 7.09 3.45 -10.09
CA VAL A 208 8.00 3.85 -9.01
C VAL A 208 8.64 2.60 -8.41
N PRO A 209 9.89 2.66 -7.91
CA PRO A 209 10.53 1.52 -7.25
C PRO A 209 9.94 1.27 -5.84
N VAL A 210 9.47 2.31 -5.19
CA VAL A 210 8.95 2.29 -3.81
C VAL A 210 7.67 3.10 -3.72
N ALA A 211 6.70 2.60 -2.96
CA ALA A 211 5.49 3.32 -2.58
C ALA A 211 5.18 3.16 -1.09
N HIS A 212 4.67 4.24 -0.50
CA HIS A 212 4.06 4.21 0.83
C HIS A 212 2.61 3.74 0.72
N GLY A 213 2.18 2.97 1.71
CA GLY A 213 0.80 2.56 1.90
C GLY A 213 0.46 2.36 3.37
N SER A 214 -0.81 2.43 3.71
CA SER A 214 -1.32 2.19 5.06
C SER A 214 -1.93 0.79 5.20
N ASP A 215 -1.66 0.12 6.32
CA ASP A 215 -2.09 -1.27 6.58
C ASP A 215 -3.01 -1.36 7.80
N GLY A 216 -4.32 -1.34 7.58
CA GLY A 216 -5.33 -1.38 8.66
C GLY A 216 -5.90 -2.77 8.97
N LEU A 217 -5.95 -3.68 8.02
CA LEU A 217 -6.32 -5.10 8.16
C LEU A 217 -5.54 -5.96 7.16
N GLY A 218 -4.35 -5.54 6.78
CA GLY A 218 -3.52 -6.22 5.81
C GLY A 218 -3.40 -5.50 4.46
N ALA A 219 -3.82 -4.24 4.31
CA ALA A 219 -3.92 -3.61 2.99
C ALA A 219 -2.59 -3.58 2.22
N VAL A 220 -1.46 -3.27 2.87
CA VAL A 220 -0.13 -3.32 2.26
C VAL A 220 0.23 -4.75 1.85
N ARG A 221 0.08 -5.71 2.76
CA ARG A 221 0.47 -7.12 2.56
C ARG A 221 -0.43 -7.84 1.54
N VAL A 222 -1.74 -7.59 1.60
CA VAL A 222 -2.73 -8.12 0.63
C VAL A 222 -2.42 -7.62 -0.77
N ALA A 223 -2.17 -6.31 -0.91
CA ALA A 223 -1.86 -5.70 -2.20
C ALA A 223 -0.50 -6.16 -2.73
N ALA A 224 0.52 -6.26 -1.87
CA ALA A 224 1.82 -6.84 -2.22
C ALA A 224 1.66 -8.25 -2.77
N ALA A 225 0.88 -9.11 -2.09
CA ALA A 225 0.60 -10.47 -2.52
C ALA A 225 -0.18 -10.54 -3.85
N CYS A 226 -1.12 -9.63 -4.08
CA CYS A 226 -1.86 -9.55 -5.34
C CYS A 226 -0.97 -9.15 -6.52
N CYS A 227 -0.01 -8.26 -6.28
CA CYS A 227 0.80 -7.63 -7.32
C CYS A 227 2.22 -8.21 -7.45
N GLY A 228 2.63 -9.16 -6.60
CA GLY A 228 3.94 -9.80 -6.68
C GLY A 228 5.10 -8.89 -6.31
N VAL A 229 4.87 -7.93 -5.44
CA VAL A 229 5.88 -7.06 -4.87
C VAL A 229 6.11 -7.41 -3.41
N PHE A 230 7.24 -7.00 -2.85
CA PHE A 230 7.47 -7.10 -1.42
C PHE A 230 6.67 -6.02 -0.70
N GLY A 231 6.05 -6.36 0.44
CA GLY A 231 5.32 -5.40 1.24
C GLY A 231 5.48 -5.67 2.72
N ILE A 232 5.85 -4.66 3.50
CA ILE A 232 6.04 -4.76 4.94
C ILE A 232 5.16 -3.79 5.70
N LYS A 233 4.44 -4.31 6.69
CA LYS A 233 3.79 -3.59 7.77
C LYS A 233 4.70 -3.66 9.00
N PRO A 234 5.33 -2.56 9.43
CA PRO A 234 6.13 -2.56 10.64
C PRO A 234 5.28 -2.75 11.90
N GLY A 235 5.92 -2.88 13.03
CA GLY A 235 5.26 -2.84 14.35
C GLY A 235 4.62 -1.48 14.60
N GLN A 236 3.65 -1.48 15.49
CA GLN A 236 2.97 -0.25 15.92
C GLN A 236 3.99 0.76 16.46
N HIS A 237 3.82 2.04 16.09
CA HIS A 237 4.70 3.16 16.45
C HIS A 237 6.12 3.13 15.85
N THR A 238 6.49 2.14 15.05
CA THR A 238 7.79 2.12 14.36
C THR A 238 7.90 3.25 13.33
N VAL A 239 6.84 3.49 12.58
CA VAL A 239 6.72 4.64 11.68
C VAL A 239 5.72 5.63 12.26
N PRO A 240 5.95 6.96 12.18
CA PRO A 240 5.02 7.94 12.70
C PRO A 240 3.60 7.75 12.18
N ASP A 241 2.67 7.81 13.11
CA ASP A 241 1.25 7.73 12.90
C ASP A 241 0.66 9.07 13.32
N VAL A 242 0.02 9.78 12.40
CA VAL A 242 -0.63 11.07 12.67
C VAL A 242 -2.06 11.05 12.21
N GLY A 243 -2.94 11.51 13.07
CA GLY A 243 -4.34 11.76 12.78
C GLY A 243 -5.24 10.58 13.09
N ALA A 244 -6.23 10.43 12.24
CA ALA A 244 -7.47 9.70 12.48
C ALA A 244 -7.36 8.19 12.78
N TRP A 245 -6.19 7.58 12.63
CA TRP A 245 -6.04 6.13 12.74
C TRP A 245 -5.05 5.68 13.82
N ALA A 246 -4.61 6.61 14.66
CA ALA A 246 -3.62 6.33 15.69
C ALA A 246 -3.90 5.01 16.42
N GLY A 247 -2.97 4.08 16.28
CA GLY A 247 -3.01 2.77 16.93
C GLY A 247 -3.86 1.69 16.26
N SER A 248 -4.20 1.82 14.96
CA SER A 248 -4.91 0.74 14.24
C SER A 248 -4.51 0.57 12.78
N VAL A 249 -3.76 1.49 12.23
CA VAL A 249 -3.23 1.46 10.87
C VAL A 249 -1.77 1.83 10.95
N GLU A 250 -0.91 0.98 10.43
CA GLU A 250 0.53 1.23 10.38
C GLU A 250 0.92 1.69 8.98
N ASN A 251 1.82 2.68 8.92
CA ASN A 251 2.43 3.12 7.69
C ASN A 251 3.48 2.10 7.24
N GLY A 252 3.25 1.48 6.09
CA GLY A 252 4.10 0.44 5.53
C GLY A 252 4.72 0.83 4.20
N VAL A 253 5.54 -0.07 3.68
CA VAL A 253 6.30 0.08 2.45
C VAL A 253 5.97 -1.04 1.47
N LEU A 254 5.87 -0.69 0.20
CA LEU A 254 5.78 -1.58 -0.94
C LEU A 254 6.96 -1.30 -1.87
N ALA A 255 7.69 -2.32 -2.27
CA ALA A 255 8.83 -2.17 -3.16
C ALA A 255 9.01 -3.40 -4.07
N THR A 256 9.77 -3.23 -5.16
CA THR A 256 10.08 -4.32 -6.09
C THR A 256 11.08 -5.32 -5.52
N SER A 257 11.91 -4.89 -4.55
CA SER A 257 12.91 -5.69 -3.86
C SER A 257 12.86 -5.48 -2.35
N VAL A 258 13.44 -6.42 -1.60
CA VAL A 258 13.55 -6.29 -0.14
C VAL A 258 14.53 -5.18 0.25
N ASP A 259 15.63 -5.03 -0.49
CA ASP A 259 16.65 -3.99 -0.28
C ASP A 259 16.02 -2.58 -0.36
N ASP A 260 15.22 -2.31 -1.39
CA ASP A 260 14.52 -1.03 -1.53
C ASP A 260 13.48 -0.79 -0.42
N ALA A 261 12.77 -1.83 0.00
CA ALA A 261 11.82 -1.73 1.10
C ALA A 261 12.52 -1.47 2.44
N ALA A 262 13.65 -2.12 2.67
CA ALA A 262 14.49 -1.93 3.85
C ALA A 262 15.04 -0.50 3.91
N LEU A 263 15.58 -0.01 2.80
CA LEU A 263 16.01 1.38 2.65
C LEU A 263 14.90 2.37 2.96
N ALA A 264 13.73 2.20 2.37
CA ALA A 264 12.60 3.11 2.60
C ALA A 264 12.08 3.01 4.05
N LEU A 265 11.96 1.79 4.61
CA LEU A 265 11.52 1.62 5.98
C LEU A 265 12.51 2.20 6.99
N SER A 266 13.82 2.09 6.75
CA SER A 266 14.85 2.69 7.62
C SER A 266 14.69 4.20 7.72
N VAL A 267 14.36 4.86 6.60
CA VAL A 267 14.06 6.30 6.53
C VAL A 267 12.76 6.62 7.26
N LEU A 268 11.68 5.87 6.97
CA LEU A 268 10.37 6.12 7.58
C LEU A 268 10.36 5.89 9.09
N ALA A 269 11.11 4.91 9.57
CA ALA A 269 11.25 4.59 10.98
C ALA A 269 12.31 5.45 11.70
N ALA A 270 13.16 6.19 10.97
CA ALA A 270 14.39 6.82 11.48
C ALA A 270 15.30 5.80 12.19
N ARG A 271 15.41 4.60 11.61
CA ARG A 271 16.20 3.46 12.10
C ARG A 271 17.14 2.96 10.99
N PRO A 272 18.36 3.49 10.90
CA PRO A 272 19.32 3.10 9.87
C PRO A 272 19.65 1.60 9.85
N ASP A 273 19.58 0.93 11.00
CA ASP A 273 19.81 -0.51 11.16
C ASP A 273 18.83 -1.38 10.32
N LEU A 274 17.67 -0.84 9.96
CA LEU A 274 16.71 -1.56 9.12
C LEU A 274 17.13 -1.62 7.64
N ALA A 275 18.08 -0.80 7.20
CA ALA A 275 18.62 -0.88 5.84
C ALA A 275 19.62 -2.05 5.67
N GLU A 276 20.07 -2.66 6.78
CA GLU A 276 20.99 -3.79 6.76
C GLU A 276 20.23 -5.09 6.55
N VAL A 277 20.38 -5.72 5.38
CA VAL A 277 19.65 -6.94 4.99
C VAL A 277 20.54 -8.17 4.87
N ASP A 278 21.69 -8.17 5.51
CA ASP A 278 22.56 -9.36 5.59
C ASP A 278 21.78 -10.56 6.13
N PRO A 279 22.10 -11.79 5.66
CA PRO A 279 21.39 -12.98 6.12
C PRO A 279 21.34 -13.07 7.66
N PRO A 280 20.18 -13.37 8.24
CA PRO A 280 20.07 -13.53 9.68
C PRO A 280 20.83 -14.79 10.15
N GLY A 281 21.16 -14.85 11.43
CA GLY A 281 21.58 -16.09 12.06
C GLY A 281 20.53 -17.19 11.91
N ARG A 282 20.81 -18.38 12.43
CA ARG A 282 19.87 -19.51 12.39
C ARG A 282 18.60 -19.20 13.20
N LEU A 283 17.46 -19.21 12.50
CA LEU A 283 16.13 -18.93 13.08
C LEU A 283 15.33 -20.21 13.32
N ARG A 284 14.42 -20.17 14.30
CA ARG A 284 13.36 -21.16 14.52
C ARG A 284 12.08 -20.61 13.86
N ILE A 285 11.58 -21.30 12.86
CA ILE A 285 10.49 -20.83 12.02
C ILE A 285 9.30 -21.80 12.12
N GLY A 286 8.16 -21.29 12.55
CA GLY A 286 6.90 -22.01 12.53
C GLY A 286 6.20 -21.91 11.17
N LEU A 287 5.82 -23.02 10.53
CA LEU A 287 4.97 -23.03 9.34
C LEU A 287 3.51 -23.26 9.73
N ALA A 288 2.68 -22.21 9.66
CA ALA A 288 1.26 -22.27 10.00
C ALA A 288 0.38 -22.04 8.75
N VAL A 289 -0.11 -23.11 8.15
CA VAL A 289 -0.91 -23.04 6.91
C VAL A 289 -2.42 -23.15 7.15
N ASP A 290 -2.83 -23.53 8.35
CA ASP A 290 -4.23 -23.67 8.68
C ASP A 290 -4.90 -22.30 8.88
N PRO A 291 -6.08 -22.10 8.30
CA PRO A 291 -6.81 -20.83 8.45
C PRO A 291 -7.35 -20.67 9.88
N PRO A 292 -7.62 -19.41 10.30
CA PRO A 292 -8.15 -19.12 11.64
C PRO A 292 -9.54 -19.70 11.93
N SER A 293 -10.18 -20.32 10.97
CA SER A 293 -11.49 -20.98 11.12
C SER A 293 -11.60 -22.17 10.16
N PRO A 294 -12.11 -23.32 10.62
CA PRO A 294 -12.31 -24.50 9.76
C PRO A 294 -13.37 -24.28 8.66
N LEU A 295 -14.16 -23.22 8.74
CA LEU A 295 -15.12 -22.81 7.71
C LEU A 295 -14.44 -22.09 6.52
N LEU A 296 -13.19 -21.71 6.66
CA LEU A 296 -12.41 -21.05 5.61
C LEU A 296 -11.61 -22.11 4.82
N ARG A 297 -11.61 -21.95 3.52
CA ARG A 297 -10.80 -22.79 2.63
C ARG A 297 -9.65 -21.96 2.09
N VAL A 298 -8.45 -22.52 2.15
CA VAL A 298 -7.25 -21.93 1.54
C VAL A 298 -7.00 -22.63 0.21
N ASP A 299 -6.84 -21.85 -0.85
CA ASP A 299 -6.45 -22.37 -2.15
C ASP A 299 -5.06 -23.05 -2.04
N ARG A 300 -4.94 -24.21 -2.69
CA ARG A 300 -3.73 -25.05 -2.63
C ARG A 300 -2.46 -24.34 -3.08
N HIS A 301 -2.56 -23.39 -4.01
CA HIS A 301 -1.39 -22.66 -4.52
C HIS A 301 -0.87 -21.63 -3.52
N TRP A 302 -1.76 -21.04 -2.71
CA TRP A 302 -1.38 -20.18 -1.61
C TRP A 302 -0.73 -20.96 -0.46
N THR A 303 -1.27 -22.14 -0.12
CA THR A 303 -0.64 -23.06 0.82
C THR A 303 0.72 -23.54 0.30
N ALA A 304 0.83 -23.83 -1.00
CA ALA A 304 2.09 -24.23 -1.62
C ALA A 304 3.14 -23.11 -1.60
N ALA A 305 2.72 -21.85 -1.73
CA ALA A 305 3.62 -20.69 -1.61
C ALA A 305 4.25 -20.61 -0.21
N ALA A 306 3.44 -20.75 0.86
CA ALA A 306 3.96 -20.79 2.22
C ALA A 306 4.89 -21.97 2.48
N ARG A 307 4.56 -23.16 1.96
CA ARG A 307 5.43 -24.34 2.06
C ARG A 307 6.73 -24.17 1.27
N ARG A 308 6.68 -23.52 0.10
CA ARG A 308 7.88 -23.18 -0.68
C ARG A 308 8.79 -22.24 0.13
N ALA A 309 8.24 -21.18 0.73
CA ALA A 309 9.02 -20.29 1.59
C ALA A 309 9.68 -21.05 2.74
N ALA A 310 8.95 -21.93 3.41
CA ALA A 310 9.46 -22.80 4.47
C ALA A 310 10.60 -23.72 3.98
N SER A 311 10.44 -24.32 2.79
CA SER A 311 11.49 -25.18 2.19
C SER A 311 12.76 -24.39 1.84
N VAL A 312 12.60 -23.16 1.30
CA VAL A 312 13.74 -22.28 1.00
C VAL A 312 14.44 -21.86 2.28
N ALA A 313 13.69 -21.55 3.36
CA ALA A 313 14.24 -21.21 4.67
C ALA A 313 15.00 -22.40 5.29
N ALA A 314 14.45 -23.61 5.20
CA ALA A 314 15.13 -24.83 5.66
C ALA A 314 16.44 -25.08 4.88
N ALA A 315 16.40 -24.91 3.54
CA ALA A 315 17.60 -25.02 2.71
C ALA A 315 18.63 -23.91 2.96
N ALA A 316 18.22 -22.78 3.56
CA ALA A 316 19.09 -21.72 4.05
C ALA A 316 19.72 -22.03 5.43
N GLY A 317 19.34 -23.12 6.09
CA GLY A 317 19.89 -23.58 7.36
C GLY A 317 19.03 -23.20 8.58
N HIS A 318 17.84 -22.64 8.39
CA HIS A 318 16.91 -22.37 9.50
C HIS A 318 16.22 -23.66 9.98
N LEU A 319 15.79 -23.66 11.21
CA LEU A 319 14.98 -24.74 11.79
C LEU A 319 13.51 -24.46 11.50
N VAL A 320 12.90 -25.26 10.61
CA VAL A 320 11.50 -25.07 10.20
C VAL A 320 10.67 -26.25 10.62
N GLU A 321 9.56 -26.01 11.30
CA GLU A 321 8.64 -27.05 11.75
C GLU A 321 7.17 -26.62 11.60
N PRO A 322 6.23 -27.57 11.46
CA PRO A 322 4.80 -27.26 11.48
C PRO A 322 4.40 -26.59 12.81
N ALA A 323 3.57 -25.54 12.71
CA ALA A 323 3.09 -24.81 13.87
C ALA A 323 1.60 -24.47 13.73
N ALA A 324 0.92 -24.28 14.85
CA ALA A 324 -0.46 -23.84 14.92
C ALA A 324 -0.51 -22.44 15.57
N LEU A 325 -0.91 -21.42 14.83
CA LEU A 325 -1.11 -20.09 15.37
C LEU A 325 -2.32 -20.06 16.30
N PRO A 326 -2.20 -19.44 17.50
CA PRO A 326 -3.28 -19.38 18.49
C PRO A 326 -4.32 -18.29 18.16
N TYR A 327 -4.95 -18.37 17.00
CA TYR A 327 -5.89 -17.34 16.51
C TYR A 327 -7.05 -17.07 17.49
N GLY A 328 -7.65 -18.11 18.07
CA GLY A 328 -8.86 -17.95 18.87
C GLY A 328 -9.92 -17.11 18.14
N ASN A 329 -10.34 -16.01 18.74
CA ASN A 329 -11.27 -15.04 18.16
C ASN A 329 -10.58 -13.80 17.55
N ALA A 330 -9.27 -13.80 17.34
CA ALA A 330 -8.47 -12.65 16.95
C ALA A 330 -8.97 -11.95 15.68
N VAL A 331 -9.34 -12.71 14.64
CA VAL A 331 -9.83 -12.13 13.38
C VAL A 331 -11.14 -11.37 13.59
N PHE A 332 -12.05 -11.90 14.41
CA PHE A 332 -13.29 -11.22 14.76
C PHE A 332 -13.04 -9.98 15.64
N ALA A 333 -12.14 -10.09 16.62
CA ALA A 333 -11.74 -8.96 17.47
C ALA A 333 -11.06 -7.85 16.64
N ALA A 334 -10.19 -8.20 15.69
CA ALA A 334 -9.58 -7.24 14.77
C ALA A 334 -10.63 -6.48 13.95
N PHE A 335 -11.63 -7.19 13.45
CA PHE A 335 -12.71 -6.59 12.69
C PHE A 335 -13.57 -5.63 13.54
N LEU A 336 -13.93 -6.02 14.76
CA LEU A 336 -14.69 -5.16 15.69
C LEU A 336 -13.89 -3.91 16.06
N ARG A 337 -12.59 -4.08 16.37
CA ARG A 337 -11.69 -2.97 16.66
C ARG A 337 -11.60 -2.01 15.47
N TRP A 338 -11.40 -2.53 14.27
CA TRP A 338 -11.34 -1.73 13.04
C TRP A 338 -12.64 -0.95 12.80
N LEU A 339 -13.81 -1.55 13.03
CA LEU A 339 -15.10 -0.84 12.95
C LEU A 339 -15.18 0.28 13.99
N ALA A 340 -14.84 0.01 15.25
CA ALA A 340 -14.90 0.97 16.34
C ALA A 340 -13.99 2.17 16.07
N LEU A 341 -12.73 1.91 15.69
CA LEU A 341 -11.76 2.97 15.38
C LEU A 341 -12.14 3.74 14.12
N SER A 342 -12.75 3.09 13.13
CA SER A 342 -13.30 3.77 11.94
C SER A 342 -14.31 4.84 12.26
N ALA A 343 -15.06 4.70 13.35
CA ALA A 343 -16.11 5.64 13.73
C ALA A 343 -15.63 6.77 14.67
N ARG A 344 -14.46 6.61 15.30
CA ARG A 344 -13.92 7.58 16.28
C ARG A 344 -13.60 8.93 15.65
N ASP A 345 -13.03 8.93 14.47
CA ASP A 345 -12.33 10.08 13.90
C ASP A 345 -13.15 10.87 12.86
N VAL A 346 -14.37 10.45 12.60
CA VAL A 346 -15.29 11.09 11.61
C VAL A 346 -15.74 12.49 11.99
N PRO A 347 -15.94 12.84 13.27
CA PRO A 347 -16.30 14.21 13.65
C PRO A 347 -15.25 15.25 13.26
N ALA A 348 -14.00 14.85 13.03
CA ALA A 348 -12.91 15.73 12.61
C ALA A 348 -12.88 16.00 11.08
N LEU A 349 -13.76 15.35 10.30
CA LEU A 349 -13.82 15.59 8.85
C LEU A 349 -14.54 16.90 8.56
N PRO A 350 -14.00 17.75 7.65
CA PRO A 350 -14.62 19.03 7.29
C PRO A 350 -16.03 18.90 6.72
N GLU A 351 -16.32 17.83 5.98
CA GLU A 351 -17.57 17.62 5.25
C GLU A 351 -18.08 16.15 5.39
N PRO A 352 -18.58 15.75 6.57
CA PRO A 352 -19.03 14.38 6.80
C PRO A 352 -20.23 13.98 5.94
N ASP A 353 -21.02 14.94 5.43
CA ASP A 353 -22.19 14.70 4.59
C ASP A 353 -21.83 14.25 3.16
N GLN A 354 -20.63 14.55 2.69
CA GLN A 354 -20.14 14.09 1.39
C GLN A 354 -19.73 12.62 1.37
N LEU A 355 -19.67 11.98 2.51
CA LEU A 355 -19.32 10.56 2.59
C LEU A 355 -20.35 9.68 1.85
N SER A 356 -19.86 8.67 1.15
CA SER A 356 -20.71 7.70 0.48
C SER A 356 -21.65 7.00 1.45
N ARG A 357 -22.83 6.58 0.96
CA ARG A 357 -23.84 5.85 1.76
C ARG A 357 -23.23 4.60 2.43
N ARG A 358 -22.31 3.93 1.72
CA ARG A 358 -21.58 2.76 2.20
C ARG A 358 -20.70 3.08 3.41
N THR A 359 -19.92 4.15 3.34
CA THR A 359 -19.08 4.62 4.45
C THR A 359 -19.93 5.04 5.64
N ARG A 360 -20.99 5.84 5.42
CA ARG A 360 -21.92 6.24 6.50
C ARG A 360 -22.53 5.06 7.24
N ARG A 361 -22.97 4.00 6.54
CA ARG A 361 -23.48 2.77 7.18
C ARG A 361 -22.43 2.07 8.02
N ARG A 362 -21.20 1.97 7.53
CA ARG A 362 -20.12 1.36 8.29
C ARG A 362 -19.79 2.16 9.55
N LEU A 363 -19.77 3.49 9.44
CA LEU A 363 -19.56 4.37 10.59
C LEU A 363 -20.68 4.20 11.63
N ALA A 364 -21.92 4.05 11.20
CA ALA A 364 -23.05 3.74 12.09
C ALA A 364 -22.84 2.39 12.81
N LEU A 365 -22.36 1.37 12.10
CA LEU A 365 -22.01 0.08 12.71
C LEU A 365 -20.83 0.22 13.68
N GLY A 366 -19.82 1.01 13.35
CA GLY A 366 -18.69 1.30 14.25
C GLY A 366 -19.12 2.00 15.54
N ARG A 367 -20.05 2.97 15.44
CA ARG A 367 -20.65 3.63 16.62
C ARG A 367 -21.44 2.63 17.48
N ALA A 368 -22.14 1.68 16.85
CA ALA A 368 -22.82 0.60 17.59
C ALA A 368 -21.82 -0.29 18.33
N VAL A 369 -20.71 -0.69 17.67
CA VAL A 369 -19.64 -1.47 18.31
C VAL A 369 -19.08 -0.72 19.53
N GLN A 370 -18.86 0.59 19.43
CA GLN A 370 -18.40 1.44 20.55
C GLN A 370 -19.46 1.51 21.65
N ARG A 371 -20.72 1.81 21.31
CA ARG A 371 -21.83 1.93 22.26
C ARG A 371 -22.03 0.66 23.09
N PHE A 372 -21.96 -0.50 22.45
CA PHE A 372 -22.13 -1.80 23.10
C PHE A 372 -20.82 -2.39 23.63
N ARG A 373 -19.70 -1.65 23.56
CA ARG A 373 -18.36 -2.07 24.03
C ARG A 373 -17.94 -3.44 23.51
N LEU A 374 -18.28 -3.77 22.26
CA LEU A 374 -17.97 -5.08 21.66
C LEU A 374 -16.48 -5.25 21.33
N ALA A 375 -15.73 -4.16 21.12
CA ALA A 375 -14.28 -4.16 20.95
C ALA A 375 -13.61 -3.86 22.31
N HIS A 376 -13.35 -4.89 23.10
CA HIS A 376 -12.80 -4.73 24.44
C HIS A 376 -11.28 -4.93 24.45
N PRO A 377 -10.47 -4.06 25.13
CA PRO A 377 -9.01 -4.19 25.20
C PRO A 377 -8.54 -5.57 25.69
N ALA A 378 -9.18 -6.15 26.69
CA ALA A 378 -8.85 -7.48 27.19
C ALA A 378 -8.94 -8.63 26.14
N GLN A 379 -9.56 -8.38 24.98
CA GLN A 379 -9.50 -9.34 23.86
C GLN A 379 -8.13 -9.31 23.21
N ILE A 380 -7.51 -8.12 23.12
CA ILE A 380 -6.17 -7.92 22.56
C ILE A 380 -5.15 -8.54 23.52
N ASP A 381 -5.21 -8.19 24.80
CA ASP A 381 -4.30 -8.68 25.83
C ASP A 381 -4.23 -10.22 25.85
N ARG A 382 -5.40 -10.88 25.73
CA ARG A 382 -5.47 -12.35 25.66
C ARG A 382 -4.87 -12.95 24.41
N VAL A 383 -5.03 -12.28 23.26
CA VAL A 383 -4.42 -12.74 22.01
C VAL A 383 -2.92 -12.53 22.06
N GLU A 384 -2.48 -11.39 22.55
CA GLU A 384 -1.09 -11.02 22.69
C GLU A 384 -0.35 -11.98 23.63
N ALA A 385 -0.90 -12.29 24.81
CA ALA A 385 -0.31 -13.24 25.73
C ALA A 385 -0.06 -14.63 25.08
N ARG A 386 -1.03 -15.15 24.32
CA ARG A 386 -0.87 -16.42 23.59
C ARG A 386 0.18 -16.34 22.48
N LEU A 387 0.29 -15.18 21.81
CA LEU A 387 1.31 -14.98 20.80
C LEU A 387 2.70 -14.86 21.43
N LEU A 388 2.84 -14.20 22.56
CA LEU A 388 4.12 -14.16 23.30
C LEU A 388 4.59 -15.58 23.66
N GLU A 389 3.69 -16.43 24.20
CA GLU A 389 3.99 -17.84 24.47
C GLU A 389 4.38 -18.60 23.18
N PHE A 390 3.70 -18.35 22.06
CA PHE A 390 4.05 -18.93 20.76
C PHE A 390 5.45 -18.52 20.30
N PHE A 391 5.81 -17.24 20.46
CA PHE A 391 7.11 -16.70 20.05
C PHE A 391 8.26 -16.97 21.05
N GLU A 392 8.02 -17.58 22.20
CA GLU A 392 9.09 -18.20 22.98
C GLU A 392 9.74 -19.39 22.26
N ARG A 393 8.97 -20.06 21.37
CA ARG A 393 9.43 -21.23 20.59
C ARG A 393 9.92 -20.86 19.21
N TYR A 394 9.40 -19.79 18.59
CA TYR A 394 9.67 -19.40 17.23
C TYR A 394 10.16 -17.95 17.16
N ASP A 395 11.07 -17.68 16.24
CA ASP A 395 11.55 -16.32 15.95
C ASP A 395 10.69 -15.67 14.85
N VAL A 396 10.18 -16.48 13.90
CA VAL A 396 9.31 -16.07 12.79
C VAL A 396 8.23 -17.13 12.56
N VAL A 397 7.05 -16.70 12.13
CA VAL A 397 6.04 -17.60 11.60
C VAL A 397 5.80 -17.33 10.11
N ILE A 398 5.69 -18.38 9.32
CA ILE A 398 5.33 -18.33 7.89
C ILE A 398 3.89 -18.83 7.73
N THR A 399 3.06 -18.01 7.05
CA THR A 399 1.68 -18.35 6.67
C THR A 399 1.46 -18.08 5.19
N PRO A 400 0.39 -18.58 4.56
CA PRO A 400 -0.10 -17.97 3.33
C PRO A 400 -0.44 -16.49 3.56
N THR A 401 -0.17 -15.61 2.60
CA THR A 401 -0.64 -14.21 2.73
C THR A 401 -2.14 -14.13 2.44
N LEU A 402 -2.61 -14.81 1.40
CA LEU A 402 -4.02 -14.86 1.02
C LEU A 402 -4.54 -16.30 1.05
N ALA A 403 -5.86 -16.45 1.06
CA ALA A 403 -6.53 -17.74 0.96
C ALA A 403 -7.14 -18.02 -0.44
N ALA A 404 -7.15 -17.01 -1.33
CA ALA A 404 -7.71 -17.11 -2.67
C ALA A 404 -7.00 -16.15 -3.64
N PRO A 405 -7.09 -16.36 -4.96
CA PRO A 405 -6.60 -15.39 -5.94
C PRO A 405 -7.27 -14.03 -5.81
N PRO A 406 -6.62 -12.94 -6.25
CA PRO A 406 -7.22 -11.61 -6.28
C PRO A 406 -8.60 -11.65 -6.93
N PRO A 407 -9.60 -10.95 -6.40
CA PRO A 407 -10.95 -10.94 -6.96
C PRO A 407 -10.96 -10.28 -8.35
N MET A 408 -12.02 -10.53 -9.14
CA MET A 408 -12.20 -9.88 -10.44
C MET A 408 -12.25 -8.37 -10.29
N ALA A 409 -11.62 -7.66 -11.23
CA ALA A 409 -11.61 -6.20 -11.31
C ALA A 409 -13.01 -5.69 -11.69
N ARG A 410 -13.86 -5.50 -10.70
CA ARG A 410 -15.24 -5.00 -10.83
C ARG A 410 -15.46 -3.86 -9.86
N ALA A 411 -16.43 -3.01 -10.18
CA ALA A 411 -16.87 -1.94 -9.29
C ALA A 411 -17.62 -2.48 -8.06
N TRP A 412 -16.88 -3.01 -7.11
CA TRP A 412 -17.42 -3.60 -5.88
C TRP A 412 -18.15 -2.58 -4.98
N HIS A 413 -17.91 -1.29 -5.17
CA HIS A 413 -18.53 -0.21 -4.42
C HIS A 413 -20.05 -0.08 -4.66
N PHE A 414 -20.57 -0.56 -5.79
CA PHE A 414 -22.02 -0.61 -6.04
C PHE A 414 -22.73 -1.77 -5.31
N ARG A 415 -21.97 -2.67 -4.69
CA ARG A 415 -22.54 -3.82 -3.98
C ARG A 415 -22.53 -3.58 -2.46
N ASP A 416 -23.59 -2.98 -1.97
CA ASP A 416 -23.84 -2.64 -0.56
C ASP A 416 -24.22 -3.90 0.29
N ARG A 417 -23.51 -5.02 0.14
CA ARG A 417 -23.88 -6.27 0.80
C ARG A 417 -22.88 -6.68 1.88
N PRO A 418 -23.33 -7.27 3.00
CA PRO A 418 -22.48 -7.95 4.00
C PRO A 418 -21.54 -8.97 3.35
N ALA A 419 -21.94 -9.51 2.19
CA ALA A 419 -21.14 -10.38 1.34
C ALA A 419 -19.77 -9.80 0.94
N THR A 420 -19.61 -8.48 0.83
CA THR A 420 -18.31 -7.87 0.48
C THR A 420 -17.33 -7.92 1.65
N LEU A 421 -17.80 -7.70 2.88
CA LEU A 421 -16.97 -7.84 4.08
C LEU A 421 -16.55 -9.30 4.30
N LEU A 422 -17.50 -10.22 4.12
CA LEU A 422 -17.23 -11.66 4.20
C LEU A 422 -16.28 -12.13 3.09
N ALA A 423 -16.38 -11.57 1.89
CA ALA A 423 -15.45 -11.86 0.80
C ALA A 423 -14.02 -11.39 1.13
N GLY A 424 -13.86 -10.20 1.73
CA GLY A 424 -12.56 -9.71 2.22
C GLY A 424 -11.97 -10.59 3.31
N ALA A 425 -12.78 -10.99 4.30
CA ALA A 425 -12.36 -11.89 5.38
C ALA A 425 -11.97 -13.30 4.84
N ARG A 426 -12.63 -13.77 3.77
CA ARG A 426 -12.28 -15.02 3.11
C ARG A 426 -11.04 -14.91 2.25
N LEU A 427 -10.77 -13.75 1.66
CA LEU A 427 -9.59 -13.52 0.83
C LEU A 427 -8.30 -13.50 1.67
N ALA A 428 -8.30 -12.75 2.78
CA ALA A 428 -7.10 -12.46 3.57
C ALA A 428 -7.31 -12.78 5.07
N PRO A 429 -7.55 -14.05 5.44
CA PRO A 429 -7.82 -14.42 6.83
C PRO A 429 -6.58 -14.37 7.72
N PHE A 430 -5.37 -14.39 7.15
CA PHE A 430 -4.10 -14.47 7.88
C PHE A 430 -3.52 -13.11 8.28
N THR A 431 -4.00 -12.00 7.69
CA THR A 431 -3.42 -10.68 7.92
C THR A 431 -3.96 -9.93 9.14
N PRO A 432 -5.28 -10.02 9.53
CA PRO A 432 -5.85 -9.17 10.57
C PRO A 432 -5.29 -9.38 11.97
N LEU A 433 -4.77 -10.58 12.27
CA LEU A 433 -4.13 -10.89 13.55
C LEU A 433 -3.03 -9.88 13.89
N TRP A 434 -2.16 -9.58 12.91
CA TRP A 434 -1.00 -8.71 13.07
C TRP A 434 -1.36 -7.23 13.19
N ASN A 435 -2.54 -6.82 12.68
CA ASN A 435 -3.08 -5.48 12.93
C ASN A 435 -3.75 -5.39 14.31
N LEU A 436 -4.35 -6.48 14.79
CA LEU A 436 -4.96 -6.50 16.12
C LEU A 436 -3.94 -6.24 17.22
N VAL A 437 -2.81 -6.92 17.15
CA VAL A 437 -1.72 -6.82 18.14
C VAL A 437 -0.65 -5.77 17.78
N GLY A 438 -0.73 -5.17 16.60
CA GLY A 438 0.25 -4.17 16.16
C GLY A 438 1.66 -4.71 15.88
N TRP A 439 1.82 -6.02 15.64
CA TRP A 439 3.13 -6.65 15.44
C TRP A 439 3.55 -6.66 13.97
N PRO A 440 4.87 -6.66 13.67
CA PRO A 440 5.37 -6.56 12.30
C PRO A 440 5.04 -7.82 11.48
N ALA A 441 4.76 -7.59 10.18
CA ALA A 441 4.56 -8.66 9.23
C ALA A 441 4.86 -8.20 7.79
N ALA A 442 5.41 -9.11 6.97
CA ALA A 442 5.76 -8.85 5.57
C ALA A 442 5.12 -9.89 4.64
N SER A 443 4.87 -9.50 3.41
CA SER A 443 4.43 -10.37 2.31
C SER A 443 5.56 -10.52 1.30
N VAL A 444 6.00 -11.75 1.08
CA VAL A 444 7.14 -12.12 0.24
C VAL A 444 6.63 -12.89 -0.97
N PRO A 445 6.90 -12.44 -2.21
CA PRO A 445 6.49 -13.16 -3.42
C PRO A 445 7.11 -14.56 -3.50
N MET A 446 6.31 -15.56 -3.89
CA MET A 446 6.70 -16.98 -3.93
C MET A 446 6.29 -17.66 -5.23
N GLY A 447 6.15 -16.94 -6.33
CA GLY A 447 5.83 -17.47 -7.65
C GLY A 447 4.46 -17.03 -8.18
N MET A 448 3.91 -17.77 -9.14
CA MET A 448 2.69 -17.41 -9.87
C MET A 448 1.57 -18.43 -9.64
N HIS A 449 0.34 -17.96 -9.60
CA HIS A 449 -0.85 -18.79 -9.52
C HIS A 449 -1.29 -19.22 -10.95
N PRO A 450 -1.29 -20.51 -11.28
CA PRO A 450 -1.40 -20.99 -12.67
C PRO A 450 -2.77 -20.77 -13.32
N ARG A 451 -3.82 -20.45 -12.55
CA ARG A 451 -5.17 -20.24 -13.09
C ARG A 451 -5.59 -18.77 -13.17
N SER A 452 -4.98 -17.93 -12.38
CA SER A 452 -5.33 -16.50 -12.34
C SER A 452 -4.27 -15.62 -12.98
N ASP A 453 -3.12 -16.21 -13.35
CA ASP A 453 -1.95 -15.50 -13.89
C ASP A 453 -1.58 -14.27 -13.02
N THR A 454 -1.72 -14.43 -11.71
CA THR A 454 -1.35 -13.44 -10.70
C THR A 454 -0.33 -14.06 -9.75
N PRO A 455 0.51 -13.23 -9.11
CA PRO A 455 1.46 -13.72 -8.12
C PRO A 455 0.81 -14.42 -6.93
N VAL A 456 1.61 -15.27 -6.25
CA VAL A 456 1.32 -15.80 -4.92
C VAL A 456 2.44 -15.44 -3.96
N ALA A 457 2.12 -15.32 -2.67
CA ALA A 457 3.06 -14.86 -1.66
C ALA A 457 2.88 -15.63 -0.33
N ALA A 458 3.95 -15.69 0.45
CA ALA A 458 3.93 -16.09 1.83
C ALA A 458 4.03 -14.85 2.75
N GLN A 459 3.34 -14.89 3.90
CA GLN A 459 3.45 -13.88 4.93
C GLN A 459 4.42 -14.35 6.00
N PHE A 460 5.37 -13.50 6.35
CA PHE A 460 6.29 -13.66 7.47
C PHE A 460 5.87 -12.69 8.57
N ALA A 461 5.82 -13.17 9.81
CA ALA A 461 5.49 -12.32 10.94
C ALA A 461 6.32 -12.71 12.17
N GLY A 462 6.53 -11.76 13.05
CA GLY A 462 7.34 -11.94 14.26
C GLY A 462 6.83 -11.13 15.44
N SER A 463 7.49 -11.27 16.58
CA SER A 463 7.23 -10.51 17.78
C SER A 463 7.53 -9.00 17.59
N PRO A 464 7.13 -8.13 18.53
CA PRO A 464 7.47 -6.71 18.49
C PRO A 464 8.97 -6.48 18.31
N GLY A 465 9.34 -5.56 17.41
CA GLY A 465 10.74 -5.22 17.13
C GLY A 465 11.47 -6.16 16.17
N SER A 466 10.79 -7.15 15.58
CA SER A 466 11.40 -8.12 14.66
C SER A 466 11.51 -7.64 13.22
N GLU A 467 11.31 -6.34 12.92
CA GLU A 467 11.38 -5.79 11.55
C GLU A 467 12.69 -6.15 10.86
N SER A 468 13.83 -5.96 11.52
CA SER A 468 15.16 -6.32 11.00
C SER A 468 15.25 -7.81 10.67
N THR A 469 14.77 -8.69 11.55
CA THR A 469 14.75 -10.14 11.31
C THR A 469 13.90 -10.51 10.10
N LEU A 470 12.70 -9.88 9.97
CA LEU A 470 11.81 -10.11 8.82
C LEU A 470 12.41 -9.62 7.51
N LEU A 471 13.06 -8.45 7.50
CA LEU A 471 13.76 -7.92 6.32
C LEU A 471 14.92 -8.81 5.90
N ARG A 472 15.79 -9.17 6.83
CA ARG A 472 16.96 -10.04 6.59
C ARG A 472 16.56 -11.43 6.08
N LEU A 473 15.55 -12.06 6.69
CA LEU A 473 15.01 -13.33 6.22
C LEU A 473 14.39 -13.18 4.83
N SER A 474 13.64 -12.09 4.58
CA SER A 474 13.01 -11.83 3.27
C SER A 474 14.06 -11.60 2.18
N ALA A 475 15.14 -10.88 2.46
CA ALA A 475 16.25 -10.67 1.52
C ALA A 475 16.96 -11.99 1.20
N GLN A 476 17.17 -12.85 2.20
CA GLN A 476 17.72 -14.18 1.99
C GLN A 476 16.78 -15.05 1.12
N MET A 477 15.44 -14.89 1.27
CA MET A 477 14.46 -15.57 0.40
C MET A 477 14.54 -15.03 -1.03
N GLU A 478 14.62 -13.70 -1.22
CA GLU A 478 14.77 -13.08 -2.53
C GLU A 478 16.02 -13.58 -3.25
N ALA A 479 17.15 -13.64 -2.57
CA ALA A 479 18.42 -14.11 -3.13
C ALA A 479 18.35 -15.60 -3.56
N ARG A 480 17.62 -16.45 -2.82
CA ARG A 480 17.54 -17.90 -3.09
C ARG A 480 16.37 -18.28 -4.01
N CYS A 481 15.33 -17.47 -4.06
CA CYS A 481 14.14 -17.69 -4.86
C CYS A 481 13.69 -16.35 -5.46
N PRO A 482 14.48 -15.77 -6.39
CA PRO A 482 14.18 -14.47 -6.97
C PRO A 482 12.84 -14.50 -7.70
N TRP A 483 12.16 -13.38 -7.66
CA TRP A 483 10.90 -13.17 -8.38
C TRP A 483 11.04 -12.09 -9.44
N GLN A 484 10.17 -12.12 -10.44
CA GLN A 484 10.08 -11.05 -11.42
C GLN A 484 9.58 -9.78 -10.73
N ARG A 485 10.38 -8.73 -10.75
CA ARG A 485 10.16 -7.49 -9.96
C ARG A 485 9.02 -6.63 -10.49
N THR A 486 8.72 -6.69 -11.78
CA THR A 486 7.64 -5.93 -12.42
C THR A 486 6.81 -6.83 -13.32
N ALA A 487 5.55 -6.48 -13.54
CA ALA A 487 4.69 -7.14 -14.51
C ALA A 487 5.21 -6.86 -15.94
N PRO A 488 4.91 -7.78 -16.92
CA PRO A 488 5.34 -7.65 -18.31
C PRO A 488 4.73 -6.47 -19.04
#